data_edba43008c070f0d781c1b14b78d295c
#
_entry.id   edba43008c070f0d781c1b14b78d295c
#
_cell.length_a   1.000
_cell.length_b   1.000
_cell.length_c   1.000
_cell.angle_alpha   90.00
_cell.angle_beta   90.00
_cell.angle_gamma   90.00
#
_symmetry.space_group_name_H-M   'P 1'
#
loop_
_entity.id
_entity.type
_entity.pdbx_description
1 polymer ?
#
loop_
_entity_poly.entity_id
_entity_poly.type
_entity_poly.pdbx_seq_one_letter_code
_entity_poly.pdbx_strand_id
1 'polypeptide(L)'
;YDLQHYFRMMRDEGCDYVVMEASSQAFKLHRVDAITFDYGIFTNIEPDHIGPNEHADFEEYKYYKSCIFKQSRVGIINLDADYADELLAGAPCKMFTYAIDRAADFMADNIEHVNCPDFVGISFDVSGHTELEIQMDLPGKYNVYNAMAAISVLSLIGIPHRAIMSAFRRVHVDGRTQIVFKNDTMSVLVDYAHNEMAMENLLSTLRELQPKRLVVVFGCGGNRAKDRRYGMGKAAAEFADLSILTADNSRDEETTDIIADIKSTLVPAGGHYVEIPDRREAIEYAMTHAEKGDMIAVIGKGHEDYQEVKGVRTHFLDREVILETAAKYKL
;
A
#
# COMPACT_ATOMS: atom_id res chain seq x y z
N TYR A 1 26.01 -5.72 -12.58
CA TYR A 1 26.23 -7.15 -12.95
C TYR A 1 25.07 -8.02 -12.45
N ASP A 2 24.58 -7.85 -11.21
CA ASP A 2 23.56 -8.71 -10.62
C ASP A 2 22.24 -8.71 -11.38
N LEU A 3 21.76 -7.54 -11.80
CA LEU A 3 20.51 -7.41 -12.56
C LEU A 3 20.57 -8.20 -13.89
N GLN A 4 21.70 -8.12 -14.62
CA GLN A 4 21.89 -8.88 -15.86
C GLN A 4 21.99 -10.39 -15.61
N HIS A 5 22.53 -10.78 -14.44
CA HIS A 5 22.57 -12.16 -14.02
C HIS A 5 21.14 -12.69 -13.75
N TYR A 6 20.32 -11.93 -13.03
CA TYR A 6 18.92 -12.29 -12.79
C TYR A 6 18.13 -12.39 -14.10
N PHE A 7 18.27 -11.46 -15.04
CA PHE A 7 17.61 -11.55 -16.34
C PHE A 7 18.04 -12.80 -17.11
N ARG A 8 19.31 -13.17 -17.00
CA ARG A 8 19.79 -14.41 -17.60
C ARG A 8 19.14 -15.63 -16.99
N MET A 9 19.06 -15.70 -15.66
CA MET A 9 18.38 -16.79 -14.93
C MET A 9 16.90 -16.88 -15.32
N MET A 10 16.16 -15.77 -15.28
CA MET A 10 14.75 -15.71 -15.66
C MET A 10 14.53 -16.21 -17.10
N ARG A 11 15.38 -15.79 -18.04
CA ARG A 11 15.31 -16.27 -19.42
C ARG A 11 15.57 -17.78 -19.52
N ASP A 12 16.59 -18.26 -18.83
CA ASP A 12 17.00 -19.66 -18.88
C ASP A 12 15.95 -20.58 -18.21
N GLU A 13 15.18 -20.05 -17.23
CA GLU A 13 14.00 -20.70 -16.62
C GLU A 13 12.72 -20.52 -17.44
N GLY A 14 12.75 -19.82 -18.58
CA GLY A 14 11.62 -19.70 -19.49
C GLY A 14 10.56 -18.69 -19.09
N CYS A 15 10.92 -17.64 -18.34
CA CYS A 15 10.01 -16.54 -18.03
C CYS A 15 9.64 -15.75 -19.31
N ASP A 16 8.35 -15.61 -19.59
CA ASP A 16 7.83 -14.83 -20.71
C ASP A 16 7.84 -13.32 -20.42
N TYR A 17 7.65 -12.92 -19.17
CA TYR A 17 7.56 -11.53 -18.72
C TYR A 17 8.40 -11.29 -17.48
N VAL A 18 8.93 -10.08 -17.37
CA VAL A 18 9.60 -9.58 -16.16
C VAL A 18 8.97 -8.26 -15.78
N VAL A 19 8.49 -8.14 -14.54
CA VAL A 19 8.01 -6.90 -13.95
C VAL A 19 9.06 -6.43 -12.94
N MET A 20 9.48 -5.18 -13.07
CA MET A 20 10.56 -4.62 -12.25
C MET A 20 10.16 -3.23 -11.73
N GLU A 21 10.36 -2.99 -10.45
CA GLU A 21 10.34 -1.65 -9.90
C GLU A 21 11.65 -0.92 -10.23
N ALA A 22 11.55 0.24 -10.89
CA ALA A 22 12.68 1.09 -11.24
C ALA A 22 12.58 2.42 -10.52
N SER A 23 13.35 2.57 -9.44
CA SER A 23 13.39 3.82 -8.68
C SER A 23 14.11 4.93 -9.45
N SER A 24 13.81 6.20 -9.14
CA SER A 24 14.53 7.37 -9.68
C SER A 24 16.04 7.27 -9.46
N GLN A 25 16.46 6.71 -8.31
CA GLN A 25 17.88 6.46 -8.03
C GLN A 25 18.48 5.38 -8.93
N ALA A 26 17.70 4.40 -9.41
CA ALA A 26 18.21 3.41 -10.34
C ALA A 26 18.65 4.06 -11.67
N PHE A 27 17.94 5.09 -12.12
CA PHE A 27 18.33 5.91 -13.27
C PHE A 27 19.51 6.84 -12.93
N LYS A 28 19.46 7.55 -11.80
CA LYS A 28 20.54 8.45 -11.37
C LYS A 28 21.88 7.72 -11.22
N LEU A 29 21.87 6.50 -10.69
CA LEU A 29 23.07 5.70 -10.42
C LEU A 29 23.40 4.73 -11.58
N HIS A 30 22.80 4.92 -12.76
CA HIS A 30 23.09 4.14 -13.95
C HIS A 30 22.90 2.62 -13.81
N ARG A 31 22.02 2.19 -12.89
CA ARG A 31 21.80 0.75 -12.63
C ARG A 31 21.00 0.06 -13.73
N VAL A 32 20.26 0.84 -14.52
CA VAL A 32 19.33 0.36 -15.57
C VAL A 32 19.70 0.80 -16.98
N ASP A 33 20.84 1.46 -17.20
CA ASP A 33 21.22 2.06 -18.48
C ASP A 33 21.22 1.09 -19.67
N ALA A 34 21.51 -0.18 -19.43
CA ALA A 34 21.56 -1.20 -20.49
C ALA A 34 20.21 -1.89 -20.75
N ILE A 35 19.12 -1.35 -20.19
CA ILE A 35 17.79 -1.95 -20.30
C ILE A 35 16.92 -1.07 -21.19
N THR A 36 16.26 -1.68 -22.18
CA THR A 36 15.13 -1.07 -22.88
C THR A 36 13.88 -1.81 -22.45
N PHE A 37 12.99 -1.11 -21.74
CA PHE A 37 11.71 -1.65 -21.32
C PHE A 37 10.74 -1.70 -22.51
N ASP A 38 9.94 -2.74 -22.62
CA ASP A 38 8.84 -2.74 -23.57
C ASP A 38 7.75 -1.76 -23.15
N TYR A 39 7.48 -1.71 -21.83
CA TYR A 39 6.52 -0.79 -21.21
C TYR A 39 7.13 -0.12 -19.97
N GLY A 40 7.04 1.19 -19.91
CA GLY A 40 7.40 1.99 -18.73
C GLY A 40 6.14 2.61 -18.11
N ILE A 41 5.88 2.33 -16.85
CA ILE A 41 4.69 2.82 -16.16
C ILE A 41 5.08 3.90 -15.16
N PHE A 42 4.40 5.03 -15.21
CA PHE A 42 4.51 6.10 -14.23
C PHE A 42 3.19 6.20 -13.47
N THR A 43 3.22 5.94 -12.16
CA THR A 43 2.04 5.91 -11.30
C THR A 43 1.73 7.25 -10.67
N ASN A 44 2.70 7.82 -9.95
CA ASN A 44 2.59 9.12 -9.26
C ASN A 44 3.96 9.69 -8.93
N ILE A 45 3.99 10.93 -8.46
CA ILE A 45 5.14 11.60 -7.87
C ILE A 45 4.67 12.53 -6.76
N GLU A 46 5.37 12.49 -5.64
CA GLU A 46 5.21 13.40 -4.52
C GLU A 46 6.58 13.87 -4.05
N PRO A 47 6.71 15.04 -3.39
CA PRO A 47 7.98 15.48 -2.83
C PRO A 47 8.52 14.49 -1.80
N ASP A 48 9.48 13.68 -2.22
CA ASP A 48 10.16 12.67 -1.39
C ASP A 48 11.57 12.46 -1.96
N HIS A 49 12.40 11.66 -1.28
CA HIS A 49 13.73 11.31 -1.74
C HIS A 49 14.65 12.50 -2.03
N ILE A 50 14.53 13.60 -1.25
CA ILE A 50 15.37 14.79 -1.33
C ILE A 50 16.29 14.82 -0.11
N GLY A 51 17.58 14.73 -0.31
CA GLY A 51 18.54 14.71 0.79
C GLY A 51 19.99 14.45 0.38
N PRO A 52 20.95 14.44 1.32
CA PRO A 52 22.38 14.39 1.02
C PRO A 52 22.84 13.15 0.23
N ASN A 53 22.13 12.04 0.33
CA ASN A 53 22.43 10.78 -0.37
C ASN A 53 21.35 10.37 -1.38
N GLU A 54 20.45 11.29 -1.70
CA GLU A 54 19.31 11.08 -2.58
C GLU A 54 19.35 12.11 -3.73
N HIS A 55 18.23 12.78 -4.03
CA HIS A 55 18.19 13.85 -5.02
C HIS A 55 18.50 15.22 -4.38
N ALA A 56 19.12 16.11 -5.14
CA ALA A 56 19.47 17.43 -4.67
C ALA A 56 18.22 18.30 -4.43
N ASP A 57 17.21 18.14 -5.27
CA ASP A 57 15.94 18.84 -5.21
C ASP A 57 14.83 18.04 -5.91
N PHE A 58 13.62 18.58 -5.88
CA PHE A 58 12.46 17.95 -6.49
C PHE A 58 12.52 17.88 -8.01
N GLU A 59 13.14 18.88 -8.66
CA GLU A 59 13.30 18.89 -10.13
C GLU A 59 14.24 17.79 -10.60
N GLU A 60 15.31 17.54 -9.88
CA GLU A 60 16.20 16.40 -10.14
C GLU A 60 15.48 15.08 -9.92
N TYR A 61 14.70 14.95 -8.85
CA TYR A 61 13.89 13.76 -8.59
C TYR A 61 12.90 13.48 -9.71
N LYS A 62 12.10 14.49 -10.10
CA LYS A 62 11.15 14.43 -11.22
C LYS A 62 11.83 14.04 -12.53
N TYR A 63 12.97 14.67 -12.83
CA TYR A 63 13.75 14.34 -14.03
C TYR A 63 14.15 12.87 -14.07
N TYR A 64 14.77 12.35 -13.02
CA TYR A 64 15.19 10.94 -13.00
C TYR A 64 14.02 9.98 -13.01
N LYS A 65 12.91 10.32 -12.38
CA LYS A 65 11.68 9.51 -12.42
C LYS A 65 11.10 9.46 -13.84
N SER A 66 11.17 10.54 -14.61
CA SER A 66 10.74 10.60 -16.00
C SER A 66 11.64 9.81 -16.96
N CYS A 67 12.87 9.48 -16.56
CA CYS A 67 13.80 8.73 -17.41
C CYS A 67 13.28 7.32 -17.79
N ILE A 68 12.29 6.80 -17.09
CA ILE A 68 11.60 5.57 -17.48
C ILE A 68 11.09 5.66 -18.93
N PHE A 69 10.54 6.81 -19.34
CA PHE A 69 10.03 7.00 -20.71
C PHE A 69 11.13 7.09 -21.76
N LYS A 70 12.35 7.52 -21.39
CA LYS A 70 13.51 7.55 -22.29
C LYS A 70 14.07 6.16 -22.59
N GLN A 71 13.79 5.20 -21.70
CA GLN A 71 14.25 3.82 -21.80
C GLN A 71 13.11 2.83 -22.10
N SER A 72 11.92 3.33 -22.46
CA SER A 72 10.76 2.50 -22.80
C SER A 72 10.33 2.66 -24.25
N ARG A 73 9.84 1.58 -24.85
CA ARG A 73 9.22 1.60 -26.18
C ARG A 73 7.83 2.23 -26.12
N VAL A 74 7.09 1.92 -25.05
CA VAL A 74 5.77 2.45 -24.78
C VAL A 74 5.75 2.96 -23.34
N GLY A 75 5.28 4.18 -23.13
CA GLY A 75 5.03 4.77 -21.82
C GLY A 75 3.55 4.69 -21.45
N ILE A 76 3.27 4.50 -20.20
CA ILE A 76 1.92 4.52 -19.61
C ILE A 76 1.96 5.46 -18.42
N ILE A 77 1.06 6.44 -18.37
CA ILE A 77 1.07 7.47 -17.33
C ILE A 77 -0.32 7.68 -16.72
N ASN A 78 -0.35 7.84 -15.39
CA ASN A 78 -1.53 8.30 -14.67
C ASN A 78 -1.73 9.80 -14.94
N LEU A 79 -2.81 10.18 -15.63
CA LEU A 79 -3.11 11.59 -15.92
C LEU A 79 -3.59 12.39 -14.70
N ASP A 80 -4.09 11.71 -13.67
CA ASP A 80 -4.53 12.36 -12.43
C ASP A 80 -3.37 12.61 -11.47
N ALA A 81 -2.17 12.10 -11.78
CA ALA A 81 -0.98 12.36 -10.98
C ALA A 81 -0.46 13.80 -11.21
N ASP A 82 0.13 14.36 -10.16
CA ASP A 82 0.81 15.65 -10.26
C ASP A 82 1.89 15.62 -11.36
N TYR A 83 2.07 16.73 -12.05
CA TYR A 83 3.04 16.91 -13.16
C TYR A 83 2.83 15.97 -14.37
N ALA A 84 1.71 15.23 -14.45
CA ALA A 84 1.47 14.27 -15.53
C ALA A 84 1.52 14.92 -16.92
N ASP A 85 0.91 16.10 -17.11
CA ASP A 85 0.89 16.81 -18.39
C ASP A 85 2.29 17.24 -18.85
N GLU A 86 3.14 17.70 -17.92
CA GLU A 86 4.53 18.04 -18.19
C GLU A 86 5.34 16.84 -18.64
N LEU A 87 5.20 15.72 -17.90
CA LEU A 87 5.92 14.49 -18.17
C LEU A 87 5.47 13.84 -19.48
N LEU A 88 4.18 13.90 -19.77
CA LEU A 88 3.59 13.41 -21.01
C LEU A 88 4.11 14.21 -22.21
N ALA A 89 4.12 15.55 -22.13
CA ALA A 89 4.62 16.41 -23.21
C ALA A 89 6.13 16.21 -23.48
N GLY A 90 6.91 15.85 -22.46
CA GLY A 90 8.35 15.60 -22.56
C GLY A 90 8.74 14.16 -22.92
N ALA A 91 7.79 13.23 -23.04
CA ALA A 91 8.08 11.82 -23.26
C ALA A 91 8.49 11.54 -24.71
N PRO A 92 9.62 10.84 -24.96
CA PRO A 92 10.11 10.58 -26.31
C PRO A 92 9.53 9.32 -26.97
N CYS A 93 8.76 8.51 -26.24
CA CYS A 93 8.17 7.27 -26.70
C CYS A 93 6.66 7.39 -26.99
N LYS A 94 6.07 6.33 -27.55
CA LYS A 94 4.62 6.28 -27.70
C LYS A 94 3.97 6.22 -26.31
N MET A 95 3.02 7.13 -26.03
CA MET A 95 2.37 7.22 -24.74
C MET A 95 0.94 6.71 -24.78
N PHE A 96 0.52 6.08 -23.68
CA PHE A 96 -0.85 5.81 -23.31
C PHE A 96 -1.11 6.40 -21.92
N THR A 97 -2.37 6.73 -21.66
CA THR A 97 -2.80 7.40 -20.45
C THR A 97 -3.87 6.59 -19.72
N TYR A 98 -3.86 6.66 -18.40
CA TYR A 98 -5.00 6.18 -17.60
C TYR A 98 -5.39 7.21 -16.56
N ALA A 99 -6.67 7.21 -16.17
CA ALA A 99 -7.22 8.15 -15.19
C ALA A 99 -8.51 7.62 -14.55
N ILE A 100 -8.92 8.27 -13.47
CA ILE A 100 -10.24 8.17 -12.85
C ILE A 100 -11.01 9.47 -13.12
N ASP A 101 -10.36 10.62 -12.89
CA ASP A 101 -11.01 11.93 -12.85
C ASP A 101 -10.89 12.70 -14.19
N ARG A 102 -10.08 12.22 -15.12
CA ARG A 102 -9.79 12.87 -16.40
C ARG A 102 -10.07 11.94 -17.59
N ALA A 103 -10.34 12.52 -18.76
CA ALA A 103 -10.42 11.75 -20.00
C ALA A 103 -9.03 11.20 -20.39
N ALA A 104 -8.93 9.90 -20.58
CA ALA A 104 -7.70 9.16 -20.86
C ALA A 104 -7.95 8.01 -21.83
N ASP A 105 -6.86 7.35 -22.29
CA ASP A 105 -6.98 6.15 -23.15
C ASP A 105 -7.65 4.99 -22.41
N PHE A 106 -7.41 4.89 -21.10
CA PHE A 106 -8.07 3.95 -20.19
C PHE A 106 -8.69 4.73 -19.04
N MET A 107 -9.98 4.60 -18.82
CA MET A 107 -10.69 5.30 -17.75
C MET A 107 -11.33 4.29 -16.80
N ALA A 108 -11.32 4.61 -15.51
CA ALA A 108 -12.08 3.87 -14.51
C ALA A 108 -13.29 4.67 -14.08
N ASP A 109 -14.47 4.06 -14.21
CA ASP A 109 -15.76 4.65 -13.89
C ASP A 109 -16.54 3.75 -12.92
N ASN A 110 -17.67 4.22 -12.39
CA ASN A 110 -18.58 3.45 -11.52
C ASN A 110 -17.87 2.75 -10.36
N ILE A 111 -16.97 3.50 -9.70
CA ILE A 111 -16.17 2.95 -8.59
C ILE A 111 -17.06 2.81 -7.36
N GLU A 112 -17.22 1.59 -6.86
CA GLU A 112 -18.06 1.26 -5.72
C GLU A 112 -17.26 0.46 -4.67
N HIS A 113 -17.36 0.86 -3.42
CA HIS A 113 -16.86 0.10 -2.29
C HIS A 113 -17.84 -1.02 -1.94
N VAL A 114 -17.34 -2.24 -1.88
CA VAL A 114 -18.15 -3.43 -1.59
C VAL A 114 -17.75 -3.99 -0.23
N ASN A 115 -18.72 -4.08 0.68
CA ASN A 115 -18.55 -4.70 1.99
C ASN A 115 -19.73 -5.65 2.25
N CYS A 116 -19.62 -6.89 1.79
CA CYS A 116 -20.62 -7.92 2.00
C CYS A 116 -19.97 -9.17 2.66
N PRO A 117 -20.75 -10.13 3.19
CA PRO A 117 -20.21 -11.29 3.92
C PRO A 117 -19.10 -12.03 3.19
N ASP A 118 -19.22 -12.18 1.88
CA ASP A 118 -18.31 -12.96 1.06
C ASP A 118 -17.18 -12.13 0.41
N PHE A 119 -17.25 -10.79 0.50
CA PHE A 119 -16.32 -9.92 -0.20
C PHE A 119 -16.17 -8.54 0.48
N VAL A 120 -14.94 -8.09 0.64
CA VAL A 120 -14.60 -6.72 1.03
C VAL A 120 -13.60 -6.19 0.02
N GLY A 121 -13.91 -5.09 -0.66
CA GLY A 121 -13.01 -4.57 -1.67
C GLY A 121 -13.65 -3.46 -2.47
N ILE A 122 -13.32 -3.41 -3.76
CA ILE A 122 -13.78 -2.39 -4.68
C ILE A 122 -14.19 -3.02 -6.01
N SER A 123 -15.23 -2.48 -6.62
CA SER A 123 -15.62 -2.78 -8.01
C SER A 123 -15.59 -1.49 -8.85
N PHE A 124 -15.26 -1.61 -10.12
CA PHE A 124 -15.27 -0.49 -11.07
C PHE A 124 -15.31 -0.98 -12.50
N ASP A 125 -15.76 -0.12 -13.39
CA ASP A 125 -15.76 -0.35 -14.82
C ASP A 125 -14.53 0.29 -15.44
N VAL A 126 -13.97 -0.36 -16.46
CA VAL A 126 -12.90 0.20 -17.30
C VAL A 126 -13.47 0.47 -18.68
N SER A 127 -13.22 1.66 -19.19
CA SER A 127 -13.66 2.11 -20.52
C SER A 127 -12.53 2.74 -21.34
N GLY A 128 -12.77 3.00 -22.62
CA GLY A 128 -11.81 3.60 -23.55
C GLY A 128 -11.13 2.57 -24.44
N HIS A 129 -9.84 2.33 -24.27
CA HIS A 129 -9.07 1.37 -25.11
C HIS A 129 -9.52 -0.08 -24.91
N THR A 130 -10.11 -0.40 -23.77
CA THR A 130 -10.69 -1.71 -23.43
C THR A 130 -11.93 -1.53 -22.57
N GLU A 131 -12.82 -2.53 -22.53
CA GLU A 131 -14.01 -2.54 -21.69
C GLU A 131 -13.96 -3.74 -20.76
N LEU A 132 -13.97 -3.51 -19.43
CA LEU A 132 -13.88 -4.53 -18.38
C LEU A 132 -14.72 -4.13 -17.17
N GLU A 133 -15.30 -5.12 -16.50
CA GLU A 133 -15.84 -4.99 -15.15
C GLU A 133 -14.86 -5.63 -14.17
N ILE A 134 -14.26 -4.84 -13.31
CA ILE A 134 -13.23 -5.29 -12.36
C ILE A 134 -13.81 -5.37 -10.96
N GLN A 135 -13.44 -6.43 -10.27
CA GLN A 135 -13.72 -6.63 -8.86
C GLN A 135 -12.45 -7.15 -8.19
N MET A 136 -12.01 -6.48 -7.11
CA MET A 136 -10.79 -6.85 -6.38
C MET A 136 -10.94 -6.62 -4.87
N ASP A 137 -10.30 -7.46 -4.06
CA ASP A 137 -10.32 -7.43 -2.59
C ASP A 137 -9.29 -6.46 -1.98
N LEU A 138 -8.92 -5.43 -2.74
CA LEU A 138 -8.05 -4.35 -2.32
C LEU A 138 -8.87 -3.05 -2.31
N PRO A 139 -9.43 -2.62 -1.18
CA PRO A 139 -10.22 -1.40 -1.09
C PRO A 139 -9.35 -0.15 -1.28
N GLY A 140 -9.98 0.94 -1.68
CA GLY A 140 -9.37 2.25 -1.82
C GLY A 140 -9.10 2.70 -3.24
N LYS A 141 -9.38 3.99 -3.49
CA LYS A 141 -9.23 4.64 -4.80
C LYS A 141 -7.80 4.52 -5.35
N TYR A 142 -6.78 4.55 -4.47
CA TYR A 142 -5.38 4.36 -4.88
C TYR A 142 -5.13 2.97 -5.49
N ASN A 143 -5.85 1.93 -5.03
CA ASN A 143 -5.75 0.60 -5.62
C ASN A 143 -6.43 0.52 -6.98
N VAL A 144 -7.44 1.37 -7.26
CA VAL A 144 -7.99 1.52 -8.61
C VAL A 144 -6.90 2.06 -9.55
N TYR A 145 -6.15 3.09 -9.16
CA TYR A 145 -5.01 3.58 -9.98
C TYR A 145 -3.96 2.49 -10.21
N ASN A 146 -3.62 1.71 -9.18
CA ASN A 146 -2.68 0.60 -9.31
C ASN A 146 -3.21 -0.49 -10.27
N ALA A 147 -4.50 -0.81 -10.18
CA ALA A 147 -5.16 -1.74 -11.08
C ALA A 147 -5.18 -1.21 -12.52
N MET A 148 -5.52 0.07 -12.73
CA MET A 148 -5.52 0.71 -14.04
C MET A 148 -4.15 0.69 -14.72
N ALA A 149 -3.08 0.91 -13.96
CA ALA A 149 -1.71 0.77 -14.46
C ALA A 149 -1.44 -0.65 -14.99
N ALA A 150 -1.83 -1.67 -14.24
CA ALA A 150 -1.69 -3.07 -14.64
C ALA A 150 -2.61 -3.43 -15.82
N ILE A 151 -3.89 -3.04 -15.78
CA ILE A 151 -4.88 -3.29 -16.85
C ILE A 151 -4.41 -2.68 -18.17
N SER A 152 -3.87 -1.46 -18.13
CA SER A 152 -3.36 -0.79 -19.33
C SER A 152 -2.28 -1.62 -20.01
N VAL A 153 -1.27 -2.08 -19.27
CA VAL A 153 -0.21 -2.94 -19.83
C VAL A 153 -0.78 -4.28 -20.30
N LEU A 154 -1.60 -4.96 -19.48
CA LEU A 154 -2.15 -6.28 -19.82
C LEU A 154 -3.01 -6.23 -21.07
N SER A 155 -3.78 -5.17 -21.26
CA SER A 155 -4.56 -4.95 -22.49
C SER A 155 -3.68 -4.70 -23.71
N LEU A 156 -2.63 -3.88 -23.57
CA LEU A 156 -1.70 -3.57 -24.67
C LEU A 156 -0.88 -4.78 -25.12
N ILE A 157 -0.55 -5.71 -24.25
CA ILE A 157 0.12 -6.97 -24.60
C ILE A 157 -0.85 -8.06 -25.07
N GLY A 158 -2.16 -7.78 -25.07
CA GLY A 158 -3.19 -8.67 -25.61
C GLY A 158 -3.60 -9.82 -24.69
N ILE A 159 -3.47 -9.66 -23.37
CA ILE A 159 -4.01 -10.65 -22.41
C ILE A 159 -5.53 -10.67 -22.51
N PRO A 160 -6.17 -11.86 -22.61
CA PRO A 160 -7.60 -11.96 -22.73
C PRO A 160 -8.36 -11.35 -21.54
N HIS A 161 -9.40 -10.58 -21.78
CA HIS A 161 -10.20 -9.89 -20.76
C HIS A 161 -10.61 -10.82 -19.60
N ARG A 162 -11.06 -12.04 -19.91
CA ARG A 162 -11.45 -13.02 -18.90
C ARG A 162 -10.27 -13.39 -17.96
N ALA A 163 -9.06 -13.43 -18.48
CA ALA A 163 -7.89 -13.72 -17.66
C ALA A 163 -7.56 -12.53 -16.73
N ILE A 164 -7.66 -11.29 -17.25
CA ILE A 164 -7.48 -10.07 -16.46
C ILE A 164 -8.49 -10.05 -15.31
N MET A 165 -9.78 -10.13 -15.61
CA MET A 165 -10.86 -10.12 -14.61
C MET A 165 -10.69 -11.23 -13.56
N SER A 166 -10.34 -12.45 -14.00
CA SER A 166 -10.12 -13.57 -13.08
C SER A 166 -8.89 -13.39 -12.19
N ALA A 167 -7.85 -12.71 -12.67
CA ALA A 167 -6.67 -12.40 -11.88
C ALA A 167 -6.99 -11.37 -10.79
N PHE A 168 -7.70 -10.28 -11.13
CA PHE A 168 -8.07 -9.24 -10.16
C PHE A 168 -8.97 -9.74 -9.03
N ARG A 169 -9.85 -10.71 -9.28
CA ARG A 169 -10.64 -11.36 -8.22
C ARG A 169 -9.81 -12.16 -7.21
N ARG A 170 -8.57 -12.45 -7.50
CA ARG A 170 -7.66 -13.26 -6.67
C ARG A 170 -6.39 -12.53 -6.28
N VAL A 171 -6.24 -11.27 -6.75
CA VAL A 171 -5.07 -10.49 -6.41
C VAL A 171 -5.13 -10.13 -4.93
N HIS A 172 -4.05 -10.38 -4.24
CA HIS A 172 -3.78 -9.87 -2.91
C HIS A 172 -2.32 -9.42 -2.86
N VAL A 173 -2.05 -8.46 -2.02
CA VAL A 173 -0.68 -8.00 -1.77
C VAL A 173 -0.41 -8.19 -0.29
N ASP A 174 0.55 -9.08 0.01
CA ASP A 174 0.87 -9.41 1.39
C ASP A 174 1.22 -8.14 2.19
N GLY A 175 0.51 -7.97 3.32
CA GLY A 175 0.70 -6.84 4.21
C GLY A 175 0.27 -5.48 3.67
N ARG A 176 -0.56 -5.42 2.63
CA ARG A 176 -1.15 -4.19 2.08
C ARG A 176 -2.67 -4.33 2.02
N THR A 177 -3.38 -3.66 2.91
CA THR A 177 -4.84 -3.73 3.08
C THR A 177 -5.36 -5.16 2.97
N GLN A 178 -4.58 -6.12 3.48
CA GLN A 178 -4.85 -7.54 3.35
C GLN A 178 -5.89 -7.98 4.39
N ILE A 179 -7.08 -8.36 3.95
CA ILE A 179 -8.08 -9.00 4.82
C ILE A 179 -7.56 -10.39 5.21
N VAL A 180 -7.27 -10.58 6.49
CA VAL A 180 -6.72 -11.83 7.05
C VAL A 180 -7.80 -12.69 7.65
N PHE A 181 -8.79 -12.07 8.28
CA PHE A 181 -9.88 -12.77 8.94
C PHE A 181 -11.19 -12.00 8.76
N LYS A 182 -12.28 -12.71 8.56
CA LYS A 182 -13.63 -12.15 8.47
C LYS A 182 -14.66 -13.15 8.98
N ASN A 183 -15.64 -12.67 9.71
CA ASN A 183 -16.85 -13.40 10.12
C ASN A 183 -18.05 -12.43 10.21
N ASP A 184 -19.18 -12.89 10.74
CA ASP A 184 -20.40 -12.06 10.91
C ASP A 184 -20.23 -10.90 11.91
N THR A 185 -19.18 -10.91 12.73
CA THR A 185 -18.95 -9.91 13.77
C THR A 185 -17.93 -8.86 13.30
N MET A 186 -16.83 -9.27 12.68
CA MET A 186 -15.72 -8.39 12.37
C MET A 186 -15.00 -8.74 11.08
N SER A 187 -14.30 -7.74 10.52
CA SER A 187 -13.25 -7.92 9.52
C SER A 187 -11.92 -7.46 10.09
N VAL A 188 -10.86 -8.28 9.95
CA VAL A 188 -9.51 -7.96 10.44
C VAL A 188 -8.56 -7.90 9.27
N LEU A 189 -7.87 -6.79 9.12
CA LEU A 189 -6.90 -6.56 8.05
C LEU A 189 -5.52 -6.21 8.59
N VAL A 190 -4.50 -6.45 7.76
CA VAL A 190 -3.11 -6.08 8.00
C VAL A 190 -2.66 -5.09 6.95
N ASP A 191 -1.93 -4.04 7.36
CA ASP A 191 -1.33 -3.06 6.45
C ASP A 191 0.06 -2.58 6.91
N TYR A 192 0.85 -2.12 5.95
CA TYR A 192 2.21 -1.61 6.19
C TYR A 192 2.25 -0.11 6.53
N ALA A 193 1.14 0.58 6.63
CA ALA A 193 1.08 2.01 6.96
C ALA A 193 1.85 2.28 8.28
N HIS A 194 2.93 3.09 8.20
CA HIS A 194 3.86 3.34 9.30
C HIS A 194 4.28 4.81 9.41
N ASN A 195 3.55 5.70 8.77
CA ASN A 195 3.66 7.15 8.87
C ASN A 195 2.29 7.81 8.80
N GLU A 196 2.21 9.12 9.07
CA GLU A 196 0.97 9.91 9.13
C GLU A 196 0.15 9.76 7.85
N MET A 197 0.71 10.13 6.71
CA MET A 197 0.01 10.12 5.42
C MET A 197 -0.51 8.74 5.01
N ALA A 198 0.31 7.69 5.18
CA ALA A 198 -0.12 6.32 4.87
C ALA A 198 -1.27 5.86 5.79
N MET A 199 -1.22 6.24 7.07
CA MET A 199 -2.28 5.93 8.02
C MET A 199 -3.57 6.71 7.73
N GLU A 200 -3.50 8.00 7.41
CA GLU A 200 -4.64 8.82 6.99
C GLU A 200 -5.30 8.23 5.74
N ASN A 201 -4.52 7.93 4.71
CA ASN A 201 -5.01 7.33 3.47
C ASN A 201 -5.68 5.97 3.71
N LEU A 202 -5.08 5.13 4.55
CA LEU A 202 -5.66 3.84 4.89
C LEU A 202 -6.97 4.00 5.68
N LEU A 203 -6.93 4.73 6.80
CA LEU A 203 -8.09 4.83 7.69
C LEU A 203 -9.26 5.57 7.04
N SER A 204 -9.00 6.63 6.26
CA SER A 204 -10.04 7.29 5.46
C SER A 204 -10.69 6.32 4.46
N THR A 205 -9.88 5.53 3.75
CA THR A 205 -10.38 4.48 2.84
C THR A 205 -11.25 3.45 3.58
N LEU A 206 -10.82 3.00 4.76
CA LEU A 206 -11.60 2.05 5.55
C LEU A 206 -12.92 2.66 6.06
N ARG A 207 -12.97 3.97 6.30
CA ARG A 207 -14.21 4.69 6.61
C ARG A 207 -15.21 4.71 5.46
N GLU A 208 -14.75 4.73 4.21
CA GLU A 208 -15.62 4.63 3.03
C GLU A 208 -16.37 3.30 2.96
N LEU A 209 -15.83 2.24 3.57
CA LEU A 209 -16.50 0.94 3.75
C LEU A 209 -17.61 0.95 4.82
N GLN A 210 -17.80 2.08 5.49
CA GLN A 210 -18.84 2.34 6.51
C GLN A 210 -18.87 1.29 7.64
N PRO A 211 -17.72 0.97 8.26
CA PRO A 211 -17.74 0.08 9.42
C PRO A 211 -18.54 0.71 10.57
N LYS A 212 -19.19 -0.12 11.39
CA LYS A 212 -19.87 0.38 12.58
C LYS A 212 -18.88 1.00 13.56
N ARG A 213 -17.70 0.39 13.71
CA ARG A 213 -16.57 0.88 14.47
C ARG A 213 -15.26 0.52 13.77
N LEU A 214 -14.37 1.49 13.62
CA LEU A 214 -13.02 1.30 13.10
C LEU A 214 -12.04 1.26 14.26
N VAL A 215 -11.44 0.09 14.49
CA VAL A 215 -10.43 -0.14 15.53
C VAL A 215 -9.06 -0.22 14.85
N VAL A 216 -8.07 0.50 15.37
CA VAL A 216 -6.70 0.45 14.84
C VAL A 216 -5.73 -0.07 15.90
N VAL A 217 -4.93 -1.09 15.55
CA VAL A 217 -3.86 -1.64 16.40
C VAL A 217 -2.53 -1.22 15.79
N PHE A 218 -1.76 -0.40 16.50
CA PHE A 218 -0.51 0.12 15.96
C PHE A 218 0.50 0.54 17.02
N GLY A 219 1.73 0.61 16.60
CA GLY A 219 2.85 1.22 17.28
C GLY A 219 3.75 1.94 16.30
N CYS A 220 4.89 2.42 16.76
CA CYS A 220 5.89 3.05 15.91
C CYS A 220 7.27 2.43 16.14
N GLY A 221 8.10 2.42 15.10
CA GLY A 221 9.47 1.95 15.20
C GLY A 221 10.33 2.86 16.07
N GLY A 222 11.15 2.24 16.94
CA GLY A 222 12.19 2.93 17.68
C GLY A 222 13.34 3.38 16.77
N ASN A 223 14.17 4.32 17.24
CA ASN A 223 15.29 4.90 16.49
C ASN A 223 14.86 5.53 15.15
N ARG A 224 13.66 6.10 15.12
CA ARG A 224 13.09 6.81 13.97
C ARG A 224 12.66 8.21 14.38
N ALA A 225 12.43 9.08 13.38
CA ALA A 225 11.94 10.43 13.61
C ALA A 225 10.64 10.41 14.43
N LYS A 226 10.61 11.19 15.52
CA LYS A 226 9.45 11.24 16.43
C LYS A 226 8.21 11.84 15.79
N ASP A 227 8.38 12.68 14.75
CA ASP A 227 7.26 13.28 14.01
C ASP A 227 6.28 12.23 13.47
N ARG A 228 6.77 11.03 13.11
CA ARG A 228 5.91 9.90 12.72
C ARG A 228 4.96 9.49 13.83
N ARG A 229 5.43 9.48 15.09
CA ARG A 229 4.61 9.10 16.25
C ARG A 229 3.50 10.12 16.47
N TYR A 230 3.87 11.40 16.37
CA TYR A 230 2.92 12.52 16.54
C TYR A 230 1.87 12.54 15.42
N GLY A 231 2.28 12.37 14.18
CA GLY A 231 1.39 12.31 13.04
C GLY A 231 0.44 11.13 13.10
N MET A 232 0.94 9.92 13.38
CA MET A 232 0.09 8.73 13.50
C MET A 232 -0.91 8.85 14.68
N GLY A 233 -0.52 9.50 15.79
CA GLY A 233 -1.43 9.79 16.90
C GLY A 233 -2.59 10.71 16.49
N LYS A 234 -2.34 11.72 15.67
CA LYS A 234 -3.37 12.61 15.10
C LYS A 234 -4.30 11.86 14.15
N ALA A 235 -3.73 11.14 13.18
CA ALA A 235 -4.50 10.36 12.22
C ALA A 235 -5.42 9.34 12.93
N ALA A 236 -4.90 8.67 13.97
CA ALA A 236 -5.70 7.75 14.78
C ALA A 236 -6.87 8.46 15.48
N ALA A 237 -6.64 9.64 16.06
CA ALA A 237 -7.69 10.41 16.73
C ALA A 237 -8.77 10.88 15.76
N GLU A 238 -8.42 11.19 14.52
CA GLU A 238 -9.34 11.71 13.51
C GLU A 238 -10.21 10.59 12.91
N PHE A 239 -9.60 9.45 12.60
CA PHE A 239 -10.26 8.41 11.79
C PHE A 239 -10.70 7.18 12.57
N ALA A 240 -10.08 6.83 13.70
CA ALA A 240 -10.41 5.61 14.45
C ALA A 240 -11.39 5.88 15.60
N ASP A 241 -12.31 4.93 15.84
CA ASP A 241 -13.17 4.97 17.02
C ASP A 241 -12.44 4.46 18.27
N LEU A 242 -11.45 3.57 18.08
CA LEU A 242 -10.62 3.03 19.15
C LEU A 242 -9.21 2.75 18.62
N SER A 243 -8.20 3.21 19.33
CA SER A 243 -6.79 2.93 19.08
C SER A 243 -6.25 1.99 20.14
N ILE A 244 -5.60 0.90 19.73
CA ILE A 244 -4.88 -0.01 20.61
C ILE A 244 -3.40 0.23 20.38
N LEU A 245 -2.76 0.90 21.35
CA LEU A 245 -1.36 1.30 21.25
C LEU A 245 -0.47 0.18 21.74
N THR A 246 0.47 -0.25 20.89
CA THR A 246 1.28 -1.44 21.14
C THR A 246 2.70 -1.29 20.59
N ALA A 247 3.53 -2.35 20.74
CA ALA A 247 4.85 -2.39 20.12
C ALA A 247 4.77 -2.56 18.60
N ASP A 248 5.69 -1.91 17.92
CA ASP A 248 6.23 -2.27 16.61
C ASP A 248 7.66 -2.81 16.81
N ASN A 249 8.64 -2.47 15.99
CA ASN A 249 10.05 -2.72 16.21
C ASN A 249 10.61 -1.65 17.15
N SER A 250 10.53 -1.84 18.46
CA SER A 250 10.95 -0.82 19.45
C SER A 250 12.45 -0.56 19.45
N ARG A 251 13.26 -1.49 18.91
CA ARG A 251 14.72 -1.42 18.83
C ARG A 251 15.36 -1.11 20.20
N ASP A 252 16.04 0.03 20.32
CA ASP A 252 16.73 0.41 21.56
C ASP A 252 15.86 1.23 22.51
N GLU A 253 14.65 1.64 22.09
CA GLU A 253 13.72 2.43 22.91
C GLU A 253 12.74 1.54 23.68
N GLU A 254 12.27 2.03 24.83
CA GLU A 254 11.19 1.37 25.55
C GLU A 254 9.85 1.60 24.84
N THR A 255 9.07 0.53 24.68
CA THR A 255 7.75 0.60 24.02
C THR A 255 6.81 1.61 24.68
N THR A 256 6.85 1.72 26.00
CA THR A 256 6.05 2.66 26.78
C THR A 256 6.37 4.12 26.45
N ASP A 257 7.64 4.44 26.17
CA ASP A 257 8.04 5.80 25.80
C ASP A 257 7.55 6.16 24.38
N ILE A 258 7.59 5.19 23.46
CA ILE A 258 7.02 5.34 22.11
C ILE A 258 5.50 5.56 22.20
N ILE A 259 4.80 4.78 23.02
CA ILE A 259 3.35 4.94 23.27
C ILE A 259 3.05 6.32 23.88
N ALA A 260 3.88 6.80 24.82
CA ALA A 260 3.74 8.13 25.39
C ALA A 260 3.85 9.26 24.34
N ASP A 261 4.80 9.14 23.40
CA ASP A 261 4.95 10.07 22.28
C ASP A 261 3.67 10.08 21.40
N ILE A 262 3.11 8.91 21.05
CA ILE A 262 1.86 8.80 20.27
C ILE A 262 0.70 9.47 21.01
N LYS A 263 0.55 9.19 22.30
CA LYS A 263 -0.51 9.76 23.15
C LYS A 263 -0.43 11.27 23.25
N SER A 264 0.75 11.86 23.13
CA SER A 264 0.93 13.31 23.26
C SER A 264 0.14 14.10 22.21
N THR A 265 -0.25 13.48 21.10
CA THR A 265 -1.11 14.07 20.05
C THR A 265 -2.48 13.44 19.99
N LEU A 266 -2.59 12.13 20.20
CA LEU A 266 -3.87 11.41 20.16
C LEU A 266 -4.84 11.88 21.25
N VAL A 267 -4.37 12.03 22.50
CA VAL A 267 -5.23 12.41 23.62
C VAL A 267 -5.74 13.85 23.49
N PRO A 268 -4.92 14.87 23.21
CA PRO A 268 -5.42 16.23 23.00
C PRO A 268 -6.38 16.36 21.83
N ALA A 269 -6.27 15.50 20.82
CA ALA A 269 -7.19 15.45 19.69
C ALA A 269 -8.51 14.69 19.98
N GLY A 270 -8.68 14.17 21.21
CA GLY A 270 -9.91 13.49 21.64
C GLY A 270 -9.98 12.00 21.26
N GLY A 271 -8.89 11.39 20.82
CA GLY A 271 -8.86 9.98 20.43
C GLY A 271 -9.05 9.04 21.64
N HIS A 272 -9.84 7.98 21.44
CA HIS A 272 -10.02 6.90 22.43
C HIS A 272 -8.94 5.84 22.25
N TYR A 273 -8.38 5.36 23.34
CA TYR A 273 -7.30 4.38 23.27
C TYR A 273 -7.26 3.39 24.44
N VAL A 274 -6.58 2.27 24.19
CA VAL A 274 -6.13 1.29 25.17
C VAL A 274 -4.63 1.07 24.96
N GLU A 275 -3.86 0.91 26.04
CA GLU A 275 -2.43 0.61 25.98
C GLU A 275 -2.20 -0.86 26.27
N ILE A 276 -1.63 -1.59 25.33
CA ILE A 276 -1.24 -2.99 25.50
C ILE A 276 0.15 -3.14 24.82
N PRO A 277 1.25 -3.00 25.59
CA PRO A 277 2.59 -3.00 25.01
C PRO A 277 2.97 -4.27 24.26
N ASP A 278 2.47 -5.43 24.68
CA ASP A 278 2.66 -6.69 23.94
C ASP A 278 1.74 -6.71 22.71
N ARG A 279 2.33 -6.83 21.51
CA ARG A 279 1.59 -6.78 20.25
C ARG A 279 0.66 -7.98 20.05
N ARG A 280 1.05 -9.15 20.51
CA ARG A 280 0.18 -10.34 20.47
C ARG A 280 -1.05 -10.13 21.33
N GLU A 281 -0.87 -9.69 22.57
CA GLU A 281 -1.96 -9.39 23.47
C GLU A 281 -2.87 -8.27 22.92
N ALA A 282 -2.29 -7.27 22.26
CA ALA A 282 -3.05 -6.19 21.63
C ALA A 282 -3.95 -6.70 20.49
N ILE A 283 -3.46 -7.57 19.63
CA ILE A 283 -4.24 -8.22 18.56
C ILE A 283 -5.33 -9.12 19.17
N GLU A 284 -4.96 -9.95 20.14
CA GLU A 284 -5.94 -10.82 20.86
C GLU A 284 -7.05 -9.97 21.52
N TYR A 285 -6.67 -8.87 22.17
CA TYR A 285 -7.64 -7.96 22.77
C TYR A 285 -8.59 -7.36 21.74
N ALA A 286 -8.06 -6.83 20.63
CA ALA A 286 -8.86 -6.25 19.56
C ALA A 286 -9.92 -7.23 19.04
N MET A 287 -9.52 -8.48 18.78
CA MET A 287 -10.40 -9.50 18.21
C MET A 287 -11.42 -10.06 19.23
N THR A 288 -11.02 -10.24 20.48
CA THR A 288 -11.91 -10.80 21.53
C THR A 288 -12.91 -9.78 22.09
N HIS A 289 -12.65 -8.47 21.90
CA HIS A 289 -13.54 -7.36 22.29
C HIS A 289 -14.22 -6.70 21.08
N ALA A 290 -14.20 -7.39 19.93
CA ALA A 290 -14.88 -6.91 18.75
C ALA A 290 -16.40 -6.93 18.91
N GLU A 291 -17.04 -5.91 18.37
CA GLU A 291 -18.49 -5.79 18.30
C GLU A 291 -18.97 -6.04 16.86
N LYS A 292 -20.24 -6.37 16.70
CA LYS A 292 -20.81 -6.64 15.38
C LYS A 292 -20.69 -5.44 14.45
N GLY A 293 -20.01 -5.64 13.34
CA GLY A 293 -19.75 -4.62 12.31
C GLY A 293 -18.42 -3.89 12.47
N ASP A 294 -17.54 -4.39 13.38
CA ASP A 294 -16.19 -3.83 13.54
C ASP A 294 -15.29 -4.13 12.35
N MET A 295 -14.45 -3.16 12.03
CA MET A 295 -13.30 -3.32 11.17
C MET A 295 -12.04 -3.05 11.99
N ILE A 296 -11.13 -4.03 12.05
CA ILE A 296 -9.90 -3.98 12.84
C ILE A 296 -8.73 -3.89 11.89
N ALA A 297 -7.99 -2.79 11.93
CA ALA A 297 -6.77 -2.57 11.15
C ALA A 297 -5.54 -2.77 12.04
N VAL A 298 -4.75 -3.81 11.76
CA VAL A 298 -3.44 -4.05 12.40
C VAL A 298 -2.37 -3.51 11.49
N ILE A 299 -1.71 -2.42 11.88
CA ILE A 299 -0.86 -1.66 10.99
C ILE A 299 0.57 -1.46 11.51
N GLY A 300 1.47 -1.07 10.59
CA GLY A 300 2.89 -0.77 10.84
C GLY A 300 3.83 -1.80 10.27
N LYS A 301 3.55 -3.09 10.48
CA LYS A 301 4.46 -4.18 10.09
C LYS A 301 4.11 -4.82 8.73
N GLY A 302 2.83 -4.84 8.36
CA GLY A 302 2.40 -5.44 7.11
C GLY A 302 2.89 -6.90 6.97
N HIS A 303 3.78 -7.14 6.01
CA HIS A 303 4.38 -8.45 5.74
C HIS A 303 5.68 -8.74 6.51
N GLU A 304 6.14 -7.83 7.40
CA GLU A 304 7.32 -8.09 8.21
C GLU A 304 7.10 -9.28 9.15
N ASP A 305 7.99 -10.27 9.06
CA ASP A 305 7.93 -11.53 9.81
C ASP A 305 8.78 -11.55 11.08
N TYR A 306 9.22 -10.40 11.55
CA TYR A 306 10.03 -10.27 12.76
C TYR A 306 9.62 -9.09 13.63
N GLN A 307 9.92 -9.16 14.92
CA GLN A 307 9.93 -8.04 15.85
C GLN A 307 11.35 -7.84 16.39
N GLU A 308 11.82 -6.58 16.37
CA GLU A 308 13.17 -6.21 16.81
C GLU A 308 13.11 -5.42 18.12
N VAL A 309 13.70 -5.99 19.18
CA VAL A 309 13.83 -5.37 20.49
C VAL A 309 15.28 -5.51 20.98
N LYS A 310 15.94 -4.40 21.30
CA LYS A 310 17.35 -4.34 21.79
C LYS A 310 18.31 -5.14 20.91
N GLY A 311 18.15 -5.00 19.58
CA GLY A 311 18.99 -5.67 18.58
C GLY A 311 18.69 -7.17 18.37
N VAL A 312 17.73 -7.73 19.08
CA VAL A 312 17.30 -9.12 18.93
C VAL A 312 16.06 -9.16 18.04
N ARG A 313 16.12 -9.94 16.97
CA ARG A 313 14.98 -10.22 16.08
C ARG A 313 14.37 -11.55 16.43
N THR A 314 13.09 -11.55 16.71
CA THR A 314 12.27 -12.75 16.94
C THR A 314 11.22 -12.84 15.86
N HIS A 315 10.84 -14.07 15.48
CA HIS A 315 9.75 -14.25 14.53
C HIS A 315 8.45 -13.69 15.09
N PHE A 316 7.79 -12.85 14.30
CA PHE A 316 6.49 -12.26 14.61
C PHE A 316 5.81 -11.77 13.33
N LEU A 317 4.72 -12.41 12.95
CA LEU A 317 3.95 -12.02 11.78
C LEU A 317 2.48 -11.76 12.20
N ASP A 318 2.00 -10.54 12.00
CA ASP A 318 0.65 -10.13 12.41
C ASP A 318 -0.44 -11.08 11.89
N ARG A 319 -0.31 -11.52 10.63
CA ARG A 319 -1.24 -12.47 10.01
C ARG A 319 -1.32 -13.80 10.77
N GLU A 320 -0.21 -14.34 11.20
CA GLU A 320 -0.18 -15.59 11.97
C GLU A 320 -0.88 -15.41 13.30
N VAL A 321 -0.59 -14.32 14.01
CA VAL A 321 -1.22 -14.00 15.30
C VAL A 321 -2.73 -13.86 15.18
N ILE A 322 -3.22 -13.20 14.13
CA ILE A 322 -4.67 -13.06 13.86
C ILE A 322 -5.32 -14.44 13.67
N LEU A 323 -4.73 -15.31 12.84
CA LEU A 323 -5.27 -16.63 12.55
C LEU A 323 -5.20 -17.57 13.78
N GLU A 324 -4.11 -17.52 14.54
CA GLU A 324 -3.97 -18.24 15.80
C GLU A 324 -5.01 -17.78 16.82
N THR A 325 -5.25 -16.47 16.93
CA THR A 325 -6.26 -15.88 17.80
C THR A 325 -7.66 -16.36 17.42
N ALA A 326 -8.00 -16.30 16.14
CA ALA A 326 -9.29 -16.78 15.64
C ALA A 326 -9.50 -18.27 15.97
N ALA A 327 -8.50 -19.10 15.80
CA ALA A 327 -8.55 -20.52 16.13
C ALA A 327 -8.66 -20.77 17.64
N LYS A 328 -7.87 -20.05 18.46
CA LYS A 328 -7.83 -20.16 19.94
C LYS A 328 -9.16 -19.84 20.59
N TYR A 329 -9.82 -18.79 20.14
CA TYR A 329 -11.06 -18.29 20.72
C TYR A 329 -12.32 -18.73 19.95
N LYS A 330 -12.17 -19.49 18.85
CA LYS A 330 -13.26 -19.96 17.98
C LYS A 330 -14.16 -18.81 17.49
N LEU A 331 -13.51 -17.74 17.04
CA LEU A 331 -14.17 -16.53 16.54
C LEU A 331 -14.84 -16.76 15.19
#